data_2f62969c0547a68006b58e64766d6182
#
_entry.id   2f62969c0547a68006b58e64766d6182
#
_cell.length_a   1.000
_cell.length_b   1.000
_cell.length_c   1.000
_cell.angle_alpha   90.00
_cell.angle_beta   90.00
_cell.angle_gamma   90.00
#
_symmetry.space_group_name_H-M   'P 1'
#
loop_
_entity.id
_entity.type
_entity.pdbx_description
1 polymer ?
#
loop_
_entity_poly.entity_id
_entity_poly.type
_entity_poly.pdbx_seq_one_letter_code
_entity_poly.pdbx_strand_id
1 'polypeptide(L)'
;MLTGDGKLVERCLQGDDAAWEAIVTTYARRIYNLCYRYTGRTDEAEDLTQESFIRIYQNLKTFRPEAGNLVNWILKLARNLVIDHYRQTRRFQHAAGSEEMETMNLSDAKLPDAYRLVEQSEASRFLRDGLQALSPELKEAVILRDLEGMAYQEIAQLLNVPEGTVKSRINRGRIELAKLLVKRRGQAGIQL
;
A
#
# COMPACT_ATOMS: atom_id res chain seq x y z
N MET A 1 18.94 12.54 24.24
CA MET A 1 19.28 11.13 23.98
C MET A 1 18.54 10.71 22.72
N LEU A 2 19.23 10.24 21.67
CA LEU A 2 18.57 9.74 20.47
C LEU A 2 17.71 8.50 20.82
N THR A 3 16.50 8.42 20.26
CA THR A 3 15.65 7.23 20.33
C THR A 3 16.31 6.04 19.62
N GLY A 4 15.84 4.82 19.82
CA GLY A 4 16.35 3.64 19.11
C GLY A 4 16.35 3.84 17.57
N ASP A 5 15.28 4.46 17.05
CA ASP A 5 15.13 4.81 15.62
C ASP A 5 16.20 5.81 15.16
N GLY A 6 16.48 6.85 15.97
CA GLY A 6 17.49 7.84 15.65
C GLY A 6 18.91 7.26 15.56
N LYS A 7 19.25 6.34 16.48
CA LYS A 7 20.55 5.64 16.44
C LYS A 7 20.67 4.72 15.24
N LEU A 8 19.59 4.02 14.87
CA LEU A 8 19.57 3.14 13.71
C LEU A 8 19.79 3.95 12.41
N VAL A 9 19.11 5.07 12.27
CA VAL A 9 19.26 5.97 11.12
C VAL A 9 20.65 6.57 11.06
N GLU A 10 21.21 7.01 12.20
CA GLU A 10 22.57 7.54 12.26
C GLU A 10 23.61 6.51 11.78
N ARG A 11 23.52 5.26 12.22
CA ARG A 11 24.38 4.17 11.75
C ARG A 11 24.25 3.96 10.23
N CYS A 12 23.02 3.95 9.68
CA CYS A 12 22.82 3.85 8.24
C CYS A 12 23.51 5.02 7.48
N LEU A 13 23.41 6.26 8.01
CA LEU A 13 24.03 7.43 7.39
C LEU A 13 25.56 7.42 7.47
N GLN A 14 26.14 6.64 8.39
CA GLN A 14 27.57 6.39 8.52
C GLN A 14 28.05 5.24 7.63
N GLY A 15 27.14 4.62 6.83
CA GLY A 15 27.48 3.53 5.92
C GLY A 15 27.48 2.14 6.57
N ASP A 16 26.78 1.97 7.68
CA ASP A 16 26.62 0.66 8.34
C ASP A 16 25.57 -0.19 7.57
N ASP A 17 26.05 -1.11 6.74
CA ASP A 17 25.20 -2.00 5.94
C ASP A 17 24.27 -2.87 6.79
N ALA A 18 24.73 -3.33 7.98
CA ALA A 18 23.89 -4.12 8.86
C ALA A 18 22.71 -3.31 9.44
N ALA A 19 22.91 -2.00 9.68
CA ALA A 19 21.82 -1.13 10.08
C ALA A 19 20.79 -0.93 8.96
N TRP A 20 21.24 -0.81 7.70
CA TRP A 20 20.37 -0.74 6.55
C TRP A 20 19.60 -2.06 6.34
N GLU A 21 20.28 -3.20 6.41
CA GLU A 21 19.66 -4.52 6.31
C GLU A 21 18.57 -4.71 7.37
N ALA A 22 18.79 -4.24 8.59
CA ALA A 22 17.78 -4.27 9.66
C ALA A 22 16.53 -3.45 9.29
N ILE A 23 16.68 -2.27 8.66
CA ILE A 23 15.53 -1.48 8.15
C ILE A 23 14.79 -2.27 7.07
N VAL A 24 15.50 -2.80 6.08
CA VAL A 24 14.89 -3.56 4.97
C VAL A 24 14.12 -4.76 5.52
N THR A 25 14.74 -5.60 6.33
CA THR A 25 14.13 -6.81 6.89
C THR A 25 12.90 -6.50 7.73
N THR A 26 12.94 -5.42 8.52
CA THR A 26 11.84 -5.05 9.42
C THR A 26 10.63 -4.52 8.64
N TYR A 27 10.84 -3.77 7.57
CA TYR A 27 9.75 -3.03 6.91
C TYR A 27 9.35 -3.59 5.54
N ALA A 28 10.13 -4.49 4.94
CA ALA A 28 9.87 -5.00 3.60
C ALA A 28 8.46 -5.56 3.43
N ARG A 29 8.01 -6.41 4.36
CA ARG A 29 6.67 -6.99 4.33
C ARG A 29 5.57 -5.93 4.38
N ARG A 30 5.73 -4.90 5.20
CA ARG A 30 4.71 -3.83 5.33
C ARG A 30 4.62 -3.00 4.08
N ILE A 31 5.76 -2.65 3.48
CA ILE A 31 5.83 -1.89 2.22
C ILE A 31 5.26 -2.72 1.09
N TYR A 32 5.64 -3.99 0.95
CA TYR A 32 5.11 -4.89 -0.06
C TYR A 32 3.58 -5.01 0.02
N ASN A 33 3.03 -5.23 1.22
CA ASN A 33 1.60 -5.31 1.42
C ASN A 33 0.87 -4.03 1.02
N LEU A 34 1.46 -2.88 1.35
CA LEU A 34 0.93 -1.59 0.92
C LEU A 34 0.89 -1.50 -0.61
N CYS A 35 1.99 -1.78 -1.30
CA CYS A 35 2.09 -1.77 -2.75
C CYS A 35 1.06 -2.73 -3.38
N TYR A 36 0.98 -3.95 -2.87
CA TYR A 36 0.09 -4.98 -3.39
C TYR A 36 -1.42 -4.66 -3.22
N ARG A 37 -1.81 -3.94 -2.16
CA ARG A 37 -3.19 -3.47 -1.98
C ARG A 37 -3.63 -2.51 -3.08
N TYR A 38 -2.72 -1.70 -3.60
CA TYR A 38 -2.99 -0.76 -4.67
C TYR A 38 -2.95 -1.41 -6.05
N THR A 39 -1.90 -2.14 -6.35
CA THR A 39 -1.67 -2.71 -7.69
C THR A 39 -2.51 -3.97 -7.94
N GLY A 40 -2.65 -4.83 -6.94
CA GLY A 40 -3.23 -6.16 -7.08
C GLY A 40 -2.35 -7.15 -7.84
N ARG A 41 -1.15 -6.74 -8.26
CA ARG A 41 -0.20 -7.52 -9.06
C ARG A 41 1.11 -7.69 -8.30
N THR A 42 1.63 -8.91 -8.33
CA THR A 42 2.86 -9.28 -7.60
C THR A 42 4.08 -8.55 -8.15
N ASP A 43 4.25 -8.59 -9.49
CA ASP A 43 5.35 -7.96 -10.20
C ASP A 43 5.44 -6.45 -9.90
N GLU A 44 4.33 -5.73 -10.08
CA GLU A 44 4.28 -4.30 -9.79
C GLU A 44 4.51 -3.99 -8.29
N ALA A 45 4.01 -4.85 -7.40
CA ALA A 45 4.21 -4.65 -5.97
C ALA A 45 5.67 -4.86 -5.56
N GLU A 46 6.38 -5.80 -6.20
CA GLU A 46 7.81 -6.00 -6.00
C GLU A 46 8.62 -4.81 -6.45
N ASP A 47 8.37 -4.35 -7.67
CA ASP A 47 9.06 -3.18 -8.25
C ASP A 47 8.87 -1.93 -7.39
N LEU A 48 7.63 -1.67 -6.98
CA LEU A 48 7.31 -0.53 -6.10
C LEU A 48 7.90 -0.68 -4.69
N THR A 49 8.07 -1.91 -4.22
CA THR A 49 8.75 -2.16 -2.94
C THR A 49 10.22 -1.81 -3.04
N GLN A 50 10.89 -2.24 -4.09
CA GLN A 50 12.30 -1.90 -4.35
C GLN A 50 12.48 -0.39 -4.51
N GLU A 51 11.66 0.25 -5.34
CA GLU A 51 11.68 1.71 -5.53
C GLU A 51 11.42 2.45 -4.22
N SER A 52 10.54 1.92 -3.36
CA SER A 52 10.29 2.49 -2.03
C SER A 52 11.55 2.49 -1.17
N PHE A 53 12.32 1.39 -1.15
CA PHE A 53 13.57 1.32 -0.40
C PHE A 53 14.64 2.24 -0.96
N ILE A 54 14.75 2.37 -2.28
CA ILE A 54 15.65 3.34 -2.92
C ILE A 54 15.30 4.76 -2.44
N ARG A 55 14.03 5.14 -2.48
CA ARG A 55 13.58 6.46 -2.01
C ARG A 55 13.78 6.67 -0.51
N ILE A 56 13.55 5.65 0.31
CA ILE A 56 13.81 5.70 1.75
C ILE A 56 15.30 5.96 2.00
N TYR A 57 16.18 5.23 1.34
CA TYR A 57 17.64 5.40 1.47
C TYR A 57 18.08 6.81 1.09
N GLN A 58 17.65 7.29 -0.08
CA GLN A 58 17.98 8.63 -0.60
C GLN A 58 17.51 9.76 0.33
N ASN A 59 16.38 9.55 1.02
CA ASN A 59 15.77 10.54 1.88
C ASN A 59 16.07 10.35 3.37
N LEU A 60 16.85 9.34 3.77
CA LEU A 60 17.07 8.95 5.16
C LEU A 60 17.60 10.11 6.02
N LYS A 61 18.44 10.98 5.44
CA LYS A 61 18.95 12.21 6.05
C LYS A 61 17.88 13.22 6.45
N THR A 62 16.65 13.09 5.91
CA THR A 62 15.54 13.99 6.21
C THR A 62 14.69 13.50 7.38
N PHE A 63 14.91 12.29 7.87
CA PHE A 63 14.22 11.78 9.05
C PHE A 63 14.54 12.63 10.28
N ARG A 64 13.52 12.94 11.06
CA ARG A 64 13.62 13.71 12.30
C ARG A 64 12.94 12.95 13.43
N PRO A 65 13.70 12.36 14.37
CA PRO A 65 13.13 11.57 15.46
C PRO A 65 12.15 12.33 16.34
N GLU A 66 12.31 13.64 16.47
CA GLU A 66 11.40 14.54 17.19
C GLU A 66 10.05 14.75 16.50
N ALA A 67 9.98 14.51 15.20
CA ALA A 67 8.74 14.65 14.41
C ALA A 67 7.91 13.36 14.36
N GLY A 68 8.43 12.25 14.88
CA GLY A 68 7.73 10.97 14.91
C GLY A 68 8.66 9.76 14.81
N ASN A 69 8.07 8.57 14.79
CA ASN A 69 8.80 7.31 14.70
C ASN A 69 9.18 6.97 13.24
N LEU A 70 10.22 6.16 13.10
CA LEU A 70 10.77 5.76 11.81
C LEU A 70 9.76 5.00 10.94
N VAL A 71 8.92 4.16 11.56
CA VAL A 71 7.93 3.37 10.80
C VAL A 71 6.91 4.26 10.10
N ASN A 72 6.41 5.30 10.76
CA ASN A 72 5.43 6.21 10.15
C ASN A 72 6.06 7.02 9.02
N TRP A 73 7.32 7.44 9.19
CA TRP A 73 8.05 8.15 8.16
C TRP A 73 8.31 7.27 6.92
N ILE A 74 8.77 6.02 7.11
CA ILE A 74 8.98 5.03 6.04
C ILE A 74 7.68 4.75 5.28
N LEU A 75 6.61 4.45 6.01
CA LEU A 75 5.31 4.14 5.39
C LEU A 75 4.71 5.35 4.67
N LYS A 76 4.98 6.57 5.13
CA LYS A 76 4.57 7.80 4.43
C LYS A 76 5.26 7.92 3.08
N LEU A 77 6.57 7.68 3.00
CA LEU A 77 7.33 7.72 1.73
C LEU A 77 6.82 6.64 0.76
N ALA A 78 6.70 5.40 1.22
CA ALA A 78 6.22 4.30 0.40
C ALA A 78 4.78 4.56 -0.10
N ARG A 79 3.89 5.05 0.76
CA ARG A 79 2.51 5.39 0.41
C ARG A 79 2.45 6.46 -0.67
N ASN A 80 3.20 7.54 -0.52
CA ASN A 80 3.22 8.61 -1.53
C ASN A 80 3.65 8.06 -2.89
N LEU A 81 4.72 7.26 -2.93
CA LEU A 81 5.19 6.61 -4.17
C LEU A 81 4.09 5.76 -4.82
N VAL A 82 3.46 4.88 -4.05
CA VAL A 82 2.42 3.96 -4.56
C VAL A 82 1.22 4.71 -5.09
N ILE A 83 0.78 5.76 -4.38
CA ILE A 83 -0.36 6.59 -4.81
C ILE A 83 -0.01 7.33 -6.10
N ASP A 84 1.17 7.91 -6.19
CA ASP A 84 1.61 8.63 -7.39
C ASP A 84 1.69 7.69 -8.59
N HIS A 85 2.29 6.50 -8.42
CA HIS A 85 2.34 5.47 -9.44
C HIS A 85 0.94 5.05 -9.90
N TYR A 86 0.06 4.73 -8.96
CA TYR A 86 -1.31 4.32 -9.23
C TYR A 86 -2.10 5.39 -10.01
N ARG A 87 -1.95 6.66 -9.63
CA ARG A 87 -2.59 7.78 -10.32
C ARG A 87 -2.02 8.00 -11.72
N GLN A 88 -0.71 7.84 -11.89
CA GLN A 88 -0.04 7.97 -13.17
C GLN A 88 -0.51 6.87 -14.14
N THR A 89 -0.50 5.61 -13.70
CA THR A 89 -0.96 4.47 -14.49
C THR A 89 -2.42 4.68 -14.96
N ARG A 90 -3.29 5.16 -14.07
CA ARG A 90 -4.68 5.48 -14.44
C ARG A 90 -4.79 6.58 -15.51
N ARG A 91 -4.01 7.64 -15.39
CA ARG A 91 -4.05 8.72 -16.42
C ARG A 91 -3.66 8.17 -17.79
N PHE A 92 -2.66 7.30 -17.86
CA PHE A 92 -2.27 6.64 -19.12
C PHE A 92 -3.36 5.74 -19.67
N GLN A 93 -4.01 4.93 -18.83
CA GLN A 93 -5.11 4.05 -19.23
C GLN A 93 -6.31 4.84 -19.78
N HIS A 94 -6.72 5.91 -19.10
CA HIS A 94 -7.78 6.78 -19.60
C HIS A 94 -7.41 7.50 -20.91
N ALA A 95 -6.18 7.92 -21.08
CA ALA A 95 -5.71 8.57 -22.31
C ALA A 95 -5.62 7.58 -23.50
N ALA A 96 -5.34 6.29 -23.21
CA ALA A 96 -5.23 5.23 -24.22
C ALA A 96 -6.59 4.62 -24.62
N GLY A 97 -7.72 5.04 -24.02
CA GLY A 97 -9.05 4.51 -24.34
C GLY A 97 -9.26 3.03 -23.95
N SER A 98 -8.39 2.47 -23.13
CA SER A 98 -8.45 1.04 -22.74
C SER A 98 -9.30 0.90 -21.49
N GLU A 99 -10.58 0.57 -21.64
CA GLU A 99 -11.48 0.27 -20.51
C GLU A 99 -11.34 -1.15 -19.94
N GLU A 100 -10.52 -2.00 -20.52
CA GLU A 100 -10.35 -3.39 -20.10
C GLU A 100 -8.87 -3.77 -20.04
N MET A 101 -8.27 -3.70 -18.88
CA MET A 101 -7.19 -4.65 -18.57
C MET A 101 -7.78 -5.75 -17.70
N GLU A 102 -8.09 -6.87 -18.38
CA GLU A 102 -8.29 -8.16 -17.74
C GLU A 102 -7.16 -8.37 -16.72
N THR A 103 -7.55 -8.70 -15.49
CA THR A 103 -6.67 -9.25 -14.48
C THR A 103 -6.15 -10.59 -14.98
N MET A 104 -5.13 -10.58 -15.83
CA MET A 104 -4.37 -11.79 -16.10
C MET A 104 -3.66 -12.17 -14.80
N ASN A 105 -4.22 -13.17 -14.14
CA ASN A 105 -3.54 -13.96 -13.13
C ASN A 105 -2.31 -14.62 -13.80
N LEU A 106 -1.20 -13.91 -13.87
CA LEU A 106 0.10 -14.52 -14.14
C LEU A 106 0.64 -15.02 -12.81
N SER A 107 0.50 -16.32 -12.66
CA SER A 107 1.08 -17.18 -11.65
C SER A 107 2.60 -16.99 -11.56
N ASP A 108 3.09 -16.97 -10.30
CA ASP A 108 4.41 -17.42 -9.89
C ASP A 108 5.67 -16.78 -10.51
N ALA A 109 5.89 -15.50 -10.25
CA ALA A 109 7.26 -15.03 -10.12
C ALA A 109 7.78 -15.40 -8.72
N LYS A 110 8.94 -16.06 -8.66
CA LYS A 110 9.57 -16.54 -7.42
C LYS A 110 10.04 -15.35 -6.59
N LEU A 111 9.18 -14.86 -5.71
CA LEU A 111 9.59 -14.00 -4.60
C LEU A 111 10.56 -14.78 -3.69
N PRO A 112 11.55 -14.13 -3.07
CA PRO A 112 12.23 -14.68 -1.90
C PRO A 112 11.18 -15.07 -0.86
N ASP A 113 11.33 -16.24 -0.25
CA ASP A 113 10.37 -16.81 0.71
C ASP A 113 9.96 -15.86 1.84
N ALA A 114 10.80 -14.87 2.15
CA ALA A 114 10.53 -13.84 3.15
C ALA A 114 9.28 -12.99 2.85
N TYR A 115 8.87 -12.83 1.58
CA TYR A 115 7.70 -12.07 1.17
C TYR A 115 6.44 -12.92 1.03
N ARG A 116 6.58 -14.23 0.84
CA ARG A 116 5.48 -15.18 0.59
C ARG A 116 4.63 -15.53 1.81
N LEU A 117 5.08 -15.24 3.02
CA LEU A 117 4.39 -15.58 4.26
C LEU A 117 3.16 -14.71 4.57
N VAL A 118 2.74 -13.85 3.64
CA VAL A 118 1.56 -13.01 3.82
C VAL A 118 0.35 -13.63 3.15
N GLU A 119 -0.40 -14.34 3.97
CA GLU A 119 -1.82 -14.57 3.84
C GLU A 119 -2.30 -15.29 2.57
N GLN A 120 -2.17 -16.57 2.60
CA GLN A 120 -3.01 -17.45 1.79
C GLN A 120 -4.40 -17.71 2.41
N SER A 121 -4.89 -16.87 3.33
CA SER A 121 -6.25 -17.06 3.82
C SER A 121 -7.25 -16.68 2.73
N GLU A 122 -8.29 -17.49 2.56
CA GLU A 122 -9.39 -17.19 1.62
C GLU A 122 -9.96 -15.80 1.90
N ALA A 123 -10.08 -15.41 3.17
CA ALA A 123 -10.55 -14.09 3.57
C ALA A 123 -9.70 -12.94 3.01
N SER A 124 -8.38 -13.08 3.00
CA SER A 124 -7.48 -12.08 2.45
C SER A 124 -7.57 -11.98 0.93
N ARG A 125 -7.76 -13.12 0.25
CA ARG A 125 -8.01 -13.14 -1.19
C ARG A 125 -9.34 -12.46 -1.51
N PHE A 126 -10.41 -12.80 -0.80
CA PHE A 126 -11.73 -12.18 -0.99
C PHE A 126 -11.69 -10.65 -0.81
N LEU A 127 -11.04 -10.19 0.27
CA LEU A 127 -10.89 -8.76 0.53
C LEU A 127 -10.13 -8.06 -0.60
N ARG A 128 -9.02 -8.63 -1.03
CA ARG A 128 -8.20 -8.11 -2.13
C ARG A 128 -8.98 -7.96 -3.41
N ASP A 129 -9.63 -9.05 -3.83
CA ASP A 129 -10.44 -9.06 -5.04
C ASP A 129 -11.62 -8.08 -4.97
N GLY A 130 -12.20 -7.93 -3.77
CA GLY A 130 -13.22 -6.93 -3.53
C GLY A 130 -12.69 -5.51 -3.67
N LEU A 131 -11.50 -5.23 -3.16
CA LEU A 131 -10.83 -3.93 -3.31
C LEU A 131 -10.50 -3.63 -4.78
N GLN A 132 -10.04 -4.63 -5.55
CA GLN A 132 -9.74 -4.45 -6.98
C GLN A 132 -10.99 -4.14 -7.82
N ALA A 133 -12.15 -4.60 -7.40
CA ALA A 133 -13.42 -4.36 -8.08
C ALA A 133 -14.07 -3.00 -7.74
N LEU A 134 -13.53 -2.25 -6.77
CA LEU A 134 -13.98 -0.88 -6.47
C LEU A 134 -13.49 0.10 -7.52
N SER A 135 -14.27 1.19 -7.72
CA SER A 135 -13.70 2.32 -8.46
C SER A 135 -12.45 2.83 -7.76
N PRO A 136 -11.47 3.31 -8.51
CA PRO A 136 -10.17 3.71 -7.96
C PRO A 136 -10.23 4.76 -6.85
N GLU A 137 -11.17 5.71 -6.93
CA GLU A 137 -11.37 6.74 -5.91
C GLU A 137 -11.92 6.15 -4.60
N LEU A 138 -12.79 5.16 -4.70
CA LEU A 138 -13.35 4.47 -3.54
C LEU A 138 -12.31 3.53 -2.93
N LYS A 139 -11.59 2.78 -3.76
CA LYS A 139 -10.51 1.90 -3.34
C LYS A 139 -9.43 2.68 -2.57
N GLU A 140 -8.93 3.78 -3.15
CA GLU A 140 -7.91 4.62 -2.53
C GLU A 140 -8.37 5.14 -1.16
N ALA A 141 -9.60 5.66 -1.06
CA ALA A 141 -10.12 6.20 0.18
C ALA A 141 -10.31 5.11 1.27
N VAL A 142 -10.79 3.92 0.89
CA VAL A 142 -10.95 2.78 1.82
C VAL A 142 -9.60 2.27 2.29
N ILE A 143 -8.62 2.08 1.39
CA ILE A 143 -7.28 1.64 1.77
C ILE A 143 -6.66 2.61 2.78
N LEU A 144 -6.66 3.91 2.48
CA LEU A 144 -6.05 4.92 3.35
C LEU A 144 -6.72 4.98 4.73
N ARG A 145 -8.05 4.85 4.79
CA ARG A 145 -8.78 4.93 6.06
C ARG A 145 -8.75 3.62 6.84
N ASP A 146 -9.12 2.51 6.21
CA ASP A 146 -9.44 1.27 6.92
C ASP A 146 -8.24 0.34 7.07
N LEU A 147 -7.28 0.40 6.15
CA LEU A 147 -6.09 -0.43 6.19
C LEU A 147 -4.85 0.32 6.69
N GLU A 148 -4.74 1.62 6.37
CA GLU A 148 -3.61 2.46 6.81
C GLU A 148 -3.93 3.32 8.04
N GLY A 149 -5.19 3.38 8.47
CA GLY A 149 -5.61 4.06 9.69
C GLY A 149 -5.52 5.59 9.67
N MET A 150 -5.40 6.22 8.48
CA MET A 150 -5.22 7.66 8.36
C MET A 150 -6.45 8.45 8.81
N ALA A 151 -6.22 9.64 9.37
CA ALA A 151 -7.31 10.57 9.69
C ALA A 151 -7.93 11.18 8.41
N TYR A 152 -9.21 11.54 8.45
CA TYR A 152 -9.90 12.14 7.29
C TYR A 152 -9.21 13.38 6.75
N GLN A 153 -8.69 14.23 7.62
CA GLN A 153 -7.96 15.43 7.23
C GLN A 153 -6.64 15.10 6.50
N GLU A 154 -5.91 14.10 6.97
CA GLU A 154 -4.67 13.64 6.31
C GLU A 154 -4.98 13.07 4.92
N ILE A 155 -6.06 12.29 4.79
CA ILE A 155 -6.50 11.75 3.51
C ILE A 155 -6.93 12.90 2.58
N ALA A 156 -7.67 13.88 3.08
CA ALA A 156 -8.12 15.06 2.31
C ALA A 156 -6.93 15.84 1.73
N GLN A 157 -5.91 16.08 2.55
CA GLN A 157 -4.67 16.73 2.12
C GLN A 157 -3.91 15.88 1.08
N LEU A 158 -3.75 14.58 1.35
CA LEU A 158 -3.02 13.67 0.47
C LEU A 158 -3.69 13.52 -0.90
N LEU A 159 -5.03 13.41 -0.92
CA LEU A 159 -5.82 13.26 -2.14
C LEU A 159 -6.16 14.58 -2.82
N ASN A 160 -5.88 15.71 -2.16
CA ASN A 160 -6.24 17.05 -2.60
C ASN A 160 -7.75 17.20 -2.91
N VAL A 161 -8.59 16.73 -1.97
CA VAL A 161 -10.06 16.82 -2.05
C VAL A 161 -10.63 17.27 -0.71
N PRO A 162 -11.85 17.85 -0.69
CA PRO A 162 -12.51 18.22 0.57
C PRO A 162 -12.73 17.02 1.50
N GLU A 163 -12.66 17.23 2.82
CA GLU A 163 -12.89 16.16 3.81
C GLU A 163 -14.28 15.51 3.66
N GLY A 164 -15.31 16.28 3.29
CA GLY A 164 -16.64 15.76 2.99
C GLY A 164 -16.64 14.76 1.83
N THR A 165 -15.79 15.01 0.81
CA THR A 165 -15.59 14.08 -0.31
C THR A 165 -14.92 12.79 0.17
N VAL A 166 -13.90 12.88 1.05
CA VAL A 166 -13.25 11.72 1.65
C VAL A 166 -14.27 10.86 2.40
N LYS A 167 -15.07 11.48 3.30
CA LYS A 167 -16.12 10.79 4.06
C LYS A 167 -17.11 10.06 3.15
N SER A 168 -17.56 10.73 2.08
CA SER A 168 -18.50 10.14 1.14
C SER A 168 -17.90 8.99 0.33
N ARG A 169 -16.62 9.11 -0.11
CA ARG A 169 -15.91 8.05 -0.81
C ARG A 169 -15.71 6.82 0.08
N ILE A 170 -15.28 7.00 1.32
CA ILE A 170 -15.11 5.92 2.28
C ILE A 170 -16.44 5.20 2.53
N ASN A 171 -17.50 5.93 2.80
CA ASN A 171 -18.80 5.34 3.05
C ASN A 171 -19.32 4.53 1.84
N ARG A 172 -19.28 5.12 0.64
CA ARG A 172 -19.64 4.41 -0.60
C ARG A 172 -18.76 3.20 -0.85
N GLY A 173 -17.46 3.33 -0.69
CA GLY A 173 -16.51 2.24 -0.88
C GLY A 173 -16.77 1.07 0.05
N ARG A 174 -17.06 1.32 1.34
CA ARG A 174 -17.45 0.27 2.29
C ARG A 174 -18.72 -0.44 1.91
N ILE A 175 -19.75 0.30 1.45
CA ILE A 175 -21.03 -0.28 1.02
C ILE A 175 -20.81 -1.16 -0.22
N GLU A 176 -20.09 -0.68 -1.22
CA GLU A 176 -19.81 -1.45 -2.44
C GLU A 176 -18.95 -2.68 -2.14
N LEU A 177 -17.91 -2.53 -1.34
CA LEU A 177 -17.05 -3.63 -0.91
C LEU A 177 -17.87 -4.70 -0.19
N ALA A 178 -18.73 -4.32 0.75
CA ALA A 178 -19.58 -5.25 1.46
C ALA A 178 -20.51 -6.03 0.50
N LYS A 179 -21.12 -5.34 -0.48
CA LYS A 179 -21.97 -6.00 -1.50
C LYS A 179 -21.17 -7.00 -2.34
N LEU A 180 -19.96 -6.64 -2.75
CA LEU A 180 -19.08 -7.52 -3.54
C LEU A 180 -18.67 -8.76 -2.75
N LEU A 181 -18.31 -8.59 -1.48
CA LEU A 181 -17.90 -9.69 -0.60
C LEU A 181 -19.08 -10.66 -0.35
N VAL A 182 -20.28 -10.14 -0.09
CA VAL A 182 -21.49 -10.97 0.11
C VAL A 182 -21.83 -11.74 -1.18
N LYS A 183 -21.82 -11.08 -2.34
CA LYS A 183 -22.08 -11.73 -3.63
C LYS A 183 -21.11 -12.87 -3.92
N ARG A 184 -19.82 -12.65 -3.73
CA ARG A 184 -18.79 -13.68 -3.96
C ARG A 184 -18.90 -14.84 -2.97
N ARG A 185 -19.21 -14.55 -1.70
CA ARG A 185 -19.44 -15.60 -0.69
C ARG A 185 -20.59 -16.52 -1.07
N GLY A 186 -21.69 -15.97 -1.57
CA GLY A 186 -22.82 -16.77 -2.08
C GLY A 186 -22.45 -17.65 -3.27
N GLN A 187 -21.53 -17.19 -4.13
CA GLN A 187 -21.03 -17.96 -5.28
C GLN A 187 -20.03 -19.06 -4.88
N ALA A 188 -19.28 -18.86 -3.79
CA ALA A 188 -18.29 -19.84 -3.31
C ALA A 188 -18.89 -20.95 -2.41
N GLY A 189 -20.20 -20.91 -2.12
CA GLY A 189 -20.88 -21.95 -1.31
C GLY A 189 -20.41 -22.02 0.16
N ILE A 190 -19.72 -21.00 0.66
CA ILE A 190 -19.21 -20.98 2.04
C ILE A 190 -20.35 -20.64 2.99
N GLN A 191 -20.90 -21.68 3.64
CA GLN A 191 -21.80 -21.54 4.79
C GLN A 191 -20.98 -21.33 6.08
N LEU A 192 -21.54 -20.56 7.01
CA LEU A 192 -20.99 -20.39 8.38
C LEU A 192 -21.18 -21.64 9.19
#